data_2a2a2f94a55db99b2c11a8208e286602
#
_entry.id   2a2a2f94a55db99b2c11a8208e286602
#
_cell.length_a   1.000
_cell.length_b   1.000
_cell.length_c   1.000
_cell.angle_alpha   90.00
_cell.angle_beta   90.00
_cell.angle_gamma   90.00
#
_symmetry.space_group_name_H-M   'P 1'
#
loop_
_entity.id
_entity.type
_entity.pdbx_description
1 polymer ?
#
loop_
_entity_poly.entity_id
_entity_poly.type
_entity_poly.pdbx_seq_one_letter_code
_entity_poly.pdbx_strand_id
1 'polypeptide(L)'
;MARYFNALATLAIFAIFLKLGSLTSVINKLQISQQELAVGMGLATLGSLLGLQLFSLESTEHRHIPPIKLGVNLGGSVVPLLFLLFFFNQQSPQIQHVFILTALVTAVVYPMTRMDRQRGMVIYLFGAVVSAALGALMLDPKNYLVLAYSAAVLGTLIGGDLLHLPQLKKLTEMSNRTVFIGGGGVLDAIFLSGLMAMMTAETFQQMQFL
;
A
#
# COMPACT_ATOMS: atom_id res chain seq x y z
N MET A 1 -10.10 -4.26 20.52
CA MET A 1 -11.29 -4.43 19.66
C MET A 1 -11.08 -3.84 18.26
N ALA A 2 -10.70 -2.57 18.07
CA ALA A 2 -10.55 -1.97 16.73
C ALA A 2 -9.57 -2.69 15.78
N ARG A 3 -8.53 -3.35 16.30
CA ARG A 3 -7.54 -4.09 15.50
C ARG A 3 -8.13 -5.34 14.83
N TYR A 4 -8.95 -6.08 15.57
CA TYR A 4 -9.66 -7.26 15.05
C TYR A 4 -10.77 -6.87 14.08
N PHE A 5 -11.44 -5.74 14.34
CA PHE A 5 -12.46 -5.22 13.44
C PHE A 5 -11.90 -4.85 12.07
N ASN A 6 -10.76 -4.13 12.02
CA ASN A 6 -10.11 -3.78 10.76
C ASN A 6 -9.61 -5.02 10.01
N ALA A 7 -9.03 -5.98 10.71
CA ALA A 7 -8.58 -7.23 10.08
C ALA A 7 -9.76 -8.03 9.51
N LEU A 8 -10.86 -8.14 10.26
CA LEU A 8 -12.08 -8.82 9.82
C LEU A 8 -12.72 -8.09 8.63
N ALA A 9 -12.78 -6.75 8.66
CA ALA A 9 -13.30 -5.96 7.54
C ALA A 9 -12.46 -6.16 6.28
N THR A 10 -11.13 -6.14 6.40
CA THR A 10 -10.21 -6.41 5.29
C THR A 10 -10.40 -7.81 4.73
N LEU A 11 -10.49 -8.84 5.58
CA LEU A 11 -10.74 -10.21 5.16
C LEU A 11 -12.12 -10.37 4.50
N ALA A 12 -13.14 -9.69 5.00
CA ALA A 12 -14.48 -9.72 4.39
C ALA A 12 -14.48 -9.09 3.00
N ILE A 13 -13.82 -7.94 2.84
CA ILE A 13 -13.67 -7.27 1.53
C ILE A 13 -12.90 -8.18 0.57
N PHE A 14 -11.81 -8.80 1.02
CA PHE A 14 -11.04 -9.72 0.21
C PHE A 14 -11.86 -10.94 -0.22
N ALA A 15 -12.67 -11.50 0.69
CA ALA A 15 -13.60 -12.60 0.39
C ALA A 15 -14.68 -12.20 -0.64
N ILE A 16 -15.15 -10.95 -0.59
CA ILE A 16 -16.08 -10.41 -1.60
C ILE A 16 -15.42 -10.37 -2.97
N PHE A 17 -14.19 -9.85 -3.08
CA PHE A 17 -13.45 -9.85 -4.35
C PHE A 17 -13.18 -11.26 -4.90
N LEU A 18 -12.87 -12.22 -4.01
CA LEU A 18 -12.74 -13.64 -4.42
C LEU A 18 -14.05 -14.17 -5.00
N LYS A 19 -15.17 -13.87 -4.32
CA LYS A 19 -16.50 -14.33 -4.76
C LYS A 19 -16.94 -13.68 -6.07
N LEU A 20 -16.55 -12.43 -6.31
CA LEU A 20 -16.80 -11.73 -7.58
C LEU A 20 -15.90 -12.20 -8.73
N GLY A 21 -14.93 -13.06 -8.48
CA GLY A 21 -13.99 -13.53 -9.48
C GLY A 21 -12.94 -12.50 -9.92
N SER A 22 -12.92 -11.33 -9.32
CA SER A 22 -12.00 -10.24 -9.69
C SER A 22 -10.53 -10.66 -9.52
N LEU A 23 -10.21 -11.39 -8.45
CA LEU A 23 -8.84 -11.88 -8.23
C LEU A 23 -8.42 -12.86 -9.33
N THR A 24 -9.29 -13.83 -9.68
CA THR A 24 -9.00 -14.80 -10.74
C THR A 24 -8.83 -14.10 -12.08
N SER A 25 -9.66 -13.08 -12.36
CA SER A 25 -9.56 -12.30 -13.59
C SER A 25 -8.24 -11.52 -13.65
N VAL A 26 -7.83 -10.87 -12.55
CA VAL A 26 -6.53 -10.18 -12.44
C VAL A 26 -5.37 -11.13 -12.70
N ILE A 27 -5.35 -12.31 -12.05
CA ILE A 27 -4.31 -13.33 -12.22
C ILE A 27 -4.22 -13.74 -13.69
N ASN A 28 -5.36 -14.02 -14.33
CA ASN A 28 -5.39 -14.44 -15.73
C ASN A 28 -4.94 -13.32 -16.69
N LYS A 29 -5.39 -12.07 -16.48
CA LYS A 29 -5.02 -10.92 -17.33
C LYS A 29 -3.55 -10.55 -17.21
N LEU A 30 -2.95 -10.70 -16.03
CA LEU A 30 -1.53 -10.51 -15.79
C LEU A 30 -0.69 -11.76 -16.07
N GLN A 31 -1.32 -12.86 -16.51
CA GLN A 31 -0.65 -14.13 -16.82
C GLN A 31 0.22 -14.65 -15.66
N ILE A 32 -0.23 -14.42 -14.42
CA ILE A 32 0.50 -14.85 -13.23
C ILE A 32 0.29 -16.35 -13.04
N SER A 33 1.36 -17.12 -13.01
CA SER A 33 1.31 -18.54 -12.71
C SER A 33 1.01 -18.79 -11.22
N GLN A 34 0.47 -19.97 -10.91
CA GLN A 34 0.25 -20.36 -9.51
C GLN A 34 1.55 -20.39 -8.70
N GLN A 35 2.67 -20.73 -9.34
CA GLN A 35 3.98 -20.76 -8.69
C GLN A 35 4.44 -19.33 -8.33
N GLU A 36 4.35 -18.38 -9.27
CA GLU A 36 4.70 -16.96 -9.02
C GLU A 36 3.83 -16.35 -7.93
N LEU A 37 2.53 -16.65 -7.94
CA LEU A 37 1.62 -16.22 -6.89
C LEU A 37 2.02 -16.78 -5.51
N ALA A 38 2.29 -18.08 -5.44
CA ALA A 38 2.70 -18.74 -4.21
C ALA A 38 4.04 -18.20 -3.68
N VAL A 39 5.03 -18.02 -4.56
CA VAL A 39 6.33 -17.44 -4.21
C VAL A 39 6.16 -15.99 -3.73
N GLY A 40 5.40 -15.18 -4.45
CA GLY A 40 5.17 -13.78 -4.10
C GLY A 40 4.47 -13.63 -2.75
N MET A 41 3.41 -14.39 -2.50
CA MET A 41 2.71 -14.38 -1.22
C MET A 41 3.57 -14.95 -0.08
N GLY A 42 4.39 -15.97 -0.37
CA GLY A 42 5.38 -16.50 0.57
C GLY A 42 6.41 -15.46 0.98
N LEU A 43 6.98 -14.74 0.01
CA LEU A 43 7.92 -13.64 0.26
C LEU A 43 7.28 -12.51 1.07
N ALA A 44 6.04 -12.13 0.77
CA ALA A 44 5.31 -11.13 1.52
C ALA A 44 5.08 -11.56 2.97
N THR A 45 4.66 -12.81 3.19
CA THR A 45 4.37 -13.35 4.52
C THR A 45 5.65 -13.49 5.36
N LEU A 46 6.70 -14.11 4.80
CA LEU A 46 7.99 -14.25 5.48
C LEU A 46 8.67 -12.89 5.70
N GLY A 47 8.62 -12.02 4.69
CA GLY A 47 9.14 -10.67 4.78
C GLY A 47 8.44 -9.83 5.86
N SER A 48 7.18 -10.11 6.17
CA SER A 48 6.43 -9.43 7.24
C SER A 48 7.03 -9.65 8.63
N LEU A 49 7.78 -10.74 8.81
CA LEU A 49 8.49 -11.05 10.06
C LEU A 49 9.81 -10.27 10.17
N LEU A 50 10.27 -9.65 9.09
CA LEU A 50 11.57 -9.01 8.99
C LEU A 50 11.42 -7.50 8.89
N GLY A 51 11.94 -6.80 9.89
CA GLY A 51 12.03 -5.33 9.91
C GLY A 51 13.49 -4.89 9.95
N LEU A 52 13.88 -4.03 9.02
CA LEU A 52 15.22 -3.45 8.95
C LEU A 52 15.19 -2.03 9.50
N GLN A 53 15.94 -1.77 10.57
CA GLN A 53 16.14 -0.40 11.07
C GLN A 53 17.10 0.33 10.14
N LEU A 54 16.71 1.52 9.67
CA LEU A 54 17.50 2.32 8.73
C LEU A 54 18.27 3.43 9.44
N PHE A 55 17.56 4.30 10.14
CA PHE A 55 18.16 5.46 10.81
C PHE A 55 17.31 5.93 12.01
N SER A 56 17.87 6.85 12.77
CA SER A 56 17.22 7.45 13.93
C SER A 56 16.80 8.88 13.61
N LEU A 57 15.56 9.22 13.96
CA LEU A 57 14.98 10.56 13.84
C LEU A 57 15.13 11.28 15.17
N GLU A 58 16.01 12.25 15.23
CA GLU A 58 16.17 13.10 16.42
C GLU A 58 15.00 14.08 16.54
N SER A 59 14.53 14.31 17.78
CA SER A 59 13.54 15.34 18.05
C SER A 59 14.17 16.72 17.85
N THR A 60 13.49 17.58 17.08
CA THR A 60 13.95 18.95 16.84
C THR A 60 13.67 19.89 18.03
N GLU A 61 12.70 19.56 18.85
CA GLU A 61 12.23 20.44 19.94
C GLU A 61 12.80 20.05 21.32
N HIS A 62 13.19 18.79 21.51
CA HIS A 62 13.57 18.25 22.81
C HIS A 62 14.84 17.39 22.71
N ARG A 63 16.01 18.01 22.84
CA ARG A 63 17.33 17.34 22.75
C ARG A 63 17.58 16.23 23.79
N HIS A 64 16.81 16.21 24.88
CA HIS A 64 16.92 15.20 25.95
C HIS A 64 16.04 13.97 25.76
N ILE A 65 15.20 13.95 24.70
CA ILE A 65 14.32 12.83 24.42
C ILE A 65 15.04 11.86 23.47
N PRO A 66 15.07 10.54 23.79
CA PRO A 66 15.68 9.54 22.91
C PRO A 66 15.04 9.57 21.50
N PRO A 67 15.86 9.36 20.45
CA PRO A 67 15.38 9.42 19.06
C PRO A 67 14.36 8.31 18.76
N ILE A 68 13.49 8.59 17.79
CA ILE A 68 12.61 7.58 17.20
C ILE A 68 13.42 6.85 16.13
N LYS A 69 13.44 5.52 16.20
CA LYS A 69 14.10 4.70 15.19
C LYS A 69 13.14 4.46 14.03
N LEU A 70 13.58 4.74 12.80
CA LEU A 70 12.82 4.46 11.60
C LEU A 70 13.38 3.21 10.91
N GLY A 71 12.49 2.32 10.51
CA GLY A 71 12.81 1.12 9.76
C GLY A 71 11.83 0.88 8.62
N VAL A 72 12.08 -0.16 7.86
CA VAL A 72 11.19 -0.69 6.82
C VAL A 72 10.88 -2.16 7.13
N ASN A 73 9.63 -2.55 6.95
CA ASN A 73 9.23 -3.95 7.00
C ASN A 73 9.31 -4.52 5.58
N LEU A 74 9.99 -5.66 5.41
CA LEU A 74 10.21 -6.20 4.08
C LEU A 74 8.91 -6.62 3.40
N GLY A 75 8.01 -7.30 4.10
CA GLY A 75 6.75 -7.77 3.54
C GLY A 75 5.75 -6.67 3.24
N GLY A 76 5.68 -5.64 4.08
CA GLY A 76 4.69 -4.58 3.94
C GLY A 76 5.13 -3.39 3.10
N SER A 77 6.43 -3.22 2.83
CA SER A 77 6.95 -2.11 2.01
C SER A 77 7.80 -2.55 0.84
N VAL A 78 8.80 -3.42 1.06
CA VAL A 78 9.73 -3.80 -0.01
C VAL A 78 9.07 -4.75 -1.02
N VAL A 79 8.36 -5.77 -0.54
CA VAL A 79 7.69 -6.73 -1.42
C VAL A 79 6.64 -6.07 -2.33
N PRO A 80 5.78 -5.14 -1.87
CA PRO A 80 4.88 -4.40 -2.79
C PRO A 80 5.62 -3.64 -3.89
N LEU A 81 6.79 -3.08 -3.59
CA LEU A 81 7.61 -2.41 -4.62
C LEU A 81 8.23 -3.41 -5.60
N LEU A 82 8.62 -4.60 -5.14
CA LEU A 82 9.08 -5.68 -6.03
C LEU A 82 7.94 -6.18 -6.93
N PHE A 83 6.71 -6.29 -6.40
CA PHE A 83 5.54 -6.62 -7.22
C PHE A 83 5.24 -5.56 -8.27
N LEU A 84 5.45 -4.28 -7.96
CA LEU A 84 5.34 -3.21 -8.94
C LEU A 84 6.27 -3.47 -10.13
N LEU A 85 7.55 -3.76 -9.87
CA LEU A 85 8.52 -4.07 -10.91
C LEU A 85 8.14 -5.33 -11.70
N PHE A 86 7.67 -6.37 -11.02
CA PHE A 86 7.20 -7.60 -11.64
C PHE A 86 6.00 -7.35 -12.56
N PHE A 87 4.99 -6.60 -12.11
CA PHE A 87 3.79 -6.31 -12.91
C PHE A 87 4.09 -5.40 -14.11
N PHE A 88 5.09 -4.51 -14.03
CA PHE A 88 5.55 -3.73 -15.18
C PHE A 88 6.08 -4.59 -16.33
N ASN A 89 6.59 -5.80 -16.04
CA ASN A 89 6.98 -6.75 -17.09
C ASN A 89 5.78 -7.41 -17.77
N GLN A 90 4.63 -7.47 -17.09
CA GLN A 90 3.40 -8.06 -17.64
C GLN A 90 2.58 -7.05 -18.45
N GLN A 91 2.48 -5.83 -17.96
CA GLN A 91 1.85 -4.70 -18.61
C GLN A 91 2.69 -3.45 -18.37
N SER A 92 2.89 -2.65 -19.41
CA SER A 92 3.76 -1.47 -19.36
C SER A 92 2.93 -0.20 -19.50
N PRO A 93 2.31 0.32 -18.42
CA PRO A 93 1.61 1.59 -18.46
C PRO A 93 2.59 2.71 -18.78
N GLN A 94 2.10 3.79 -19.42
CA GLN A 94 2.92 4.94 -19.69
C GLN A 94 3.43 5.55 -18.37
N ILE A 95 4.71 5.78 -18.28
CA ILE A 95 5.34 6.30 -17.06
C ILE A 95 4.74 7.64 -16.62
N GLN A 96 4.31 8.46 -17.57
CA GLN A 96 3.63 9.73 -17.28
C GLN A 96 2.31 9.51 -16.54
N HIS A 97 1.50 8.50 -16.94
CA HIS A 97 0.26 8.16 -16.25
C HIS A 97 0.53 7.65 -14.83
N VAL A 98 1.62 6.90 -14.62
CA VAL A 98 2.03 6.45 -13.29
C VAL A 98 2.36 7.65 -12.39
N PHE A 99 3.12 8.64 -12.88
CA PHE A 99 3.44 9.83 -12.11
C PHE A 99 2.19 10.67 -11.79
N ILE A 100 1.34 10.93 -12.79
CA ILE A 100 0.12 11.72 -12.62
C ILE A 100 -0.80 11.06 -11.59
N LEU A 101 -1.06 9.75 -11.75
CA LEU A 101 -1.97 9.05 -10.86
C LEU A 101 -1.38 8.86 -9.47
N THR A 102 -0.08 8.61 -9.35
CA THR A 102 0.61 8.57 -8.05
C THR A 102 0.49 9.90 -7.32
N ALA A 103 0.68 11.03 -8.00
CA ALA A 103 0.53 12.36 -7.41
C ALA A 103 -0.91 12.60 -6.92
N LEU A 104 -1.91 12.20 -7.72
CA LEU A 104 -3.32 12.29 -7.35
C LEU A 104 -3.62 11.43 -6.09
N VAL A 105 -3.21 10.16 -6.10
CA VAL A 105 -3.42 9.26 -4.94
C VAL A 105 -2.69 9.80 -3.70
N THR A 106 -1.47 10.31 -3.86
CA THR A 106 -0.72 10.96 -2.77
C THR A 106 -1.51 12.13 -2.18
N ALA A 107 -2.08 13.00 -3.03
CA ALA A 107 -2.88 14.14 -2.59
C ALA A 107 -4.15 13.73 -1.85
N VAL A 108 -4.74 12.59 -2.20
CA VAL A 108 -5.90 12.02 -1.50
C VAL A 108 -5.50 11.36 -0.17
N VAL A 109 -4.42 10.58 -0.17
CA VAL A 109 -3.99 9.81 1.01
C VAL A 109 -3.42 10.72 2.09
N TYR A 110 -2.67 11.74 1.72
CA TYR A 110 -2.03 12.64 2.67
C TYR A 110 -2.99 13.22 3.72
N PRO A 111 -4.11 13.89 3.38
CA PRO A 111 -5.05 14.41 4.37
C PRO A 111 -5.85 13.32 5.09
N MET A 112 -5.93 12.11 4.55
CA MET A 112 -6.64 10.98 5.16
C MET A 112 -5.75 10.20 6.13
N THR A 113 -4.44 10.47 6.17
CA THR A 113 -3.52 9.85 7.13
C THR A 113 -3.57 10.60 8.46
N ARG A 114 -3.64 9.84 9.55
CA ARG A 114 -3.64 10.39 10.91
C ARG A 114 -2.43 9.90 11.69
N MET A 115 -1.88 10.81 12.49
CA MET A 115 -0.82 10.46 13.44
C MET A 115 -1.44 10.01 14.76
N ASP A 116 -1.21 8.76 15.11
CA ASP A 116 -1.61 8.16 16.39
C ASP A 116 -0.42 8.10 17.34
N ARG A 117 -0.61 8.52 18.60
CA ARG A 117 0.46 8.58 19.61
C ARG A 117 1.06 7.23 19.98
N GLN A 118 0.32 6.15 19.76
CA GLN A 118 0.75 4.80 20.12
C GLN A 118 1.14 3.95 18.91
N ARG A 119 0.52 4.19 17.76
CA ARG A 119 0.65 3.37 16.55
C ARG A 119 1.52 4.01 15.47
N GLY A 120 1.79 5.32 15.56
CA GLY A 120 2.44 6.08 14.52
C GLY A 120 1.47 6.51 13.41
N MET A 121 1.79 6.22 12.16
CA MET A 121 0.97 6.58 11.00
C MET A 121 -0.18 5.60 10.81
N VAL A 122 -1.41 6.11 10.73
CA VAL A 122 -2.64 5.33 10.47
C VAL A 122 -3.26 5.83 9.18
N ILE A 123 -3.28 4.98 8.17
CA ILE A 123 -3.72 5.29 6.81
C ILE A 123 -5.11 4.69 6.57
N TYR A 124 -6.03 5.49 6.01
CA TYR A 124 -7.34 5.03 5.58
C TYR A 124 -7.28 4.59 4.11
N LEU A 125 -7.42 3.28 3.88
CA LEU A 125 -7.24 2.64 2.56
C LEU A 125 -8.23 3.09 1.49
N PHE A 126 -9.46 3.41 1.88
CA PHE A 126 -10.55 3.66 0.92
C PHE A 126 -10.20 4.72 -0.13
N GLY A 127 -9.62 5.84 0.32
CA GLY A 127 -9.22 6.93 -0.59
C GLY A 127 -8.17 6.48 -1.61
N ALA A 128 -7.14 5.75 -1.17
CA ALA A 128 -6.10 5.22 -2.04
C ALA A 128 -6.68 4.26 -3.08
N VAL A 129 -7.51 3.31 -2.63
CA VAL A 129 -8.08 2.25 -3.47
C VAL A 129 -8.99 2.84 -4.56
N VAL A 130 -9.94 3.68 -4.17
CA VAL A 130 -10.92 4.21 -5.12
C VAL A 130 -10.28 5.20 -6.10
N SER A 131 -9.45 6.11 -5.63
CA SER A 131 -8.79 7.08 -6.51
C SER A 131 -7.84 6.42 -7.52
N ALA A 132 -7.08 5.40 -7.08
CA ALA A 132 -6.20 4.64 -7.96
C ALA A 132 -6.98 3.81 -8.98
N ALA A 133 -8.04 3.11 -8.56
CA ALA A 133 -8.85 2.28 -9.45
C ALA A 133 -9.54 3.10 -10.54
N LEU A 134 -10.27 4.15 -10.16
CA LEU A 134 -10.98 5.01 -11.11
C LEU A 134 -10.02 5.78 -12.00
N GLY A 135 -8.96 6.36 -11.43
CA GLY A 135 -7.97 7.09 -12.20
C GLY A 135 -7.24 6.22 -13.22
N ALA A 136 -6.94 4.96 -12.89
CA ALA A 136 -6.30 4.03 -13.82
C ALA A 136 -7.21 3.69 -15.01
N LEU A 137 -8.48 3.42 -14.76
CA LEU A 137 -9.47 3.16 -15.81
C LEU A 137 -9.65 4.36 -16.76
N MET A 138 -9.55 5.57 -16.23
CA MET A 138 -9.69 6.80 -17.03
C MET A 138 -8.43 7.16 -17.83
N LEU A 139 -7.23 6.94 -17.24
CA LEU A 139 -5.97 7.39 -17.84
C LEU A 139 -5.37 6.36 -18.81
N ASP A 140 -5.45 5.07 -18.48
CA ASP A 140 -4.89 4.00 -19.32
C ASP A 140 -5.76 2.72 -19.25
N PRO A 141 -6.87 2.69 -19.99
CA PRO A 141 -7.80 1.56 -20.00
C PRO A 141 -7.18 0.24 -20.48
N LYS A 142 -6.01 0.28 -21.12
CA LYS A 142 -5.30 -0.93 -21.56
C LYS A 142 -4.45 -1.55 -20.45
N ASN A 143 -3.81 -0.72 -19.64
CA ASN A 143 -2.87 -1.14 -18.61
C ASN A 143 -3.37 -0.80 -17.20
N TYR A 144 -4.70 -0.65 -17.04
CA TYR A 144 -5.31 -0.14 -15.81
C TYR A 144 -4.96 -0.97 -14.56
N LEU A 145 -4.75 -2.28 -14.69
CA LEU A 145 -4.41 -3.13 -13.54
C LEU A 145 -3.09 -2.72 -12.91
N VAL A 146 -2.04 -2.66 -13.73
CA VAL A 146 -0.70 -2.30 -13.26
C VAL A 146 -0.64 -0.82 -12.88
N LEU A 147 -1.34 0.04 -13.60
CA LEU A 147 -1.43 1.46 -13.26
C LEU A 147 -2.12 1.70 -11.91
N ALA A 148 -3.26 1.01 -11.64
CA ALA A 148 -3.96 1.10 -10.35
C ALA A 148 -3.09 0.61 -9.20
N TYR A 149 -2.43 -0.55 -9.38
CA TYR A 149 -1.51 -1.10 -8.39
C TYR A 149 -0.38 -0.12 -8.07
N SER A 150 0.30 0.33 -9.10
CA SER A 150 1.49 1.20 -8.97
C SER A 150 1.15 2.52 -8.26
N ALA A 151 0.08 3.18 -8.70
CA ALA A 151 -0.35 4.45 -8.13
C ALA A 151 -0.82 4.30 -6.68
N ALA A 152 -1.52 3.20 -6.35
CA ALA A 152 -1.95 2.95 -4.98
C ALA A 152 -0.77 2.68 -4.05
N VAL A 153 0.17 1.81 -4.44
CA VAL A 153 1.37 1.49 -3.64
C VAL A 153 2.23 2.73 -3.44
N LEU A 154 2.61 3.41 -4.52
CA LEU A 154 3.48 4.58 -4.45
C LEU A 154 2.78 5.77 -3.77
N GLY A 155 1.52 6.01 -4.08
CA GLY A 155 0.74 7.09 -3.49
C GLY A 155 0.51 6.89 -2.00
N THR A 156 0.28 5.66 -1.55
CA THR A 156 0.15 5.34 -0.12
C THR A 156 1.49 5.46 0.60
N LEU A 157 2.57 4.95 0.01
CA LEU A 157 3.91 5.08 0.57
C LEU A 157 4.32 6.56 0.72
N ILE A 158 4.13 7.36 -0.33
CA ILE A 158 4.51 8.77 -0.31
C ILE A 158 3.57 9.58 0.59
N GLY A 159 2.26 9.50 0.34
CA GLY A 159 1.25 10.30 1.03
C GLY A 159 1.00 9.87 2.46
N GLY A 160 1.03 8.57 2.74
CA GLY A 160 0.77 8.01 4.06
C GLY A 160 1.98 8.02 4.98
N ASP A 161 3.13 7.60 4.47
CA ASP A 161 4.32 7.42 5.30
C ASP A 161 5.34 8.56 5.12
N LEU A 162 5.89 8.75 3.90
CA LEU A 162 7.05 9.60 3.70
C LEU A 162 6.77 11.07 4.03
N LEU A 163 5.64 11.61 3.59
CA LEU A 163 5.28 13.01 3.84
C LEU A 163 4.90 13.28 5.29
N HIS A 164 4.64 12.24 6.10
CA HIS A 164 4.34 12.35 7.51
C HIS A 164 5.57 12.16 8.43
N LEU A 165 6.74 11.81 7.90
CA LEU A 165 7.97 11.67 8.70
C LEU A 165 8.33 12.92 9.53
N PRO A 166 8.15 14.16 9.02
CA PRO A 166 8.41 15.35 9.84
C PRO A 166 7.48 15.47 11.05
N GLN A 167 6.24 15.00 10.92
CA GLN A 167 5.26 14.99 12.02
C GLN A 167 5.59 13.93 13.05
N LEU A 168 6.13 12.78 12.63
CA LEU A 168 6.54 11.70 13.51
C LEU A 168 7.60 12.17 14.52
N LYS A 169 8.53 13.05 14.10
CA LYS A 169 9.57 13.64 14.98
C LYS A 169 9.02 14.42 16.16
N LYS A 170 7.77 14.88 16.09
CA LYS A 170 7.12 15.66 17.15
C LYS A 170 6.43 14.79 18.20
N LEU A 171 6.30 13.47 17.96
CA LEU A 171 5.63 12.54 18.86
C LEU A 171 6.59 12.04 19.94
N THR A 172 6.63 12.74 21.07
CA THR A 172 7.49 12.38 22.22
C THR A 172 7.15 11.02 22.81
N GLU A 173 5.88 10.59 22.72
CA GLU A 173 5.40 9.29 23.19
C GLU A 173 5.96 8.12 22.37
N MET A 174 6.47 8.38 21.17
CA MET A 174 7.13 7.39 20.31
C MET A 174 8.65 7.30 20.57
N SER A 175 9.15 8.09 21.51
CA SER A 175 10.57 8.10 21.89
C SER A 175 11.08 6.68 22.20
N ASN A 176 12.29 6.39 21.76
CA ASN A 176 12.96 5.09 21.89
C ASN A 176 12.21 3.91 21.27
N ARG A 177 11.20 4.15 20.44
CA ARG A 177 10.48 3.11 19.69
C ARG A 177 10.99 3.01 18.26
N THR A 178 10.86 1.83 17.67
CA THR A 178 11.08 1.65 16.24
C THR A 178 9.73 1.70 15.53
N VAL A 179 9.60 2.63 14.59
CA VAL A 179 8.45 2.76 13.69
C VAL A 179 8.87 2.21 12.33
N PHE A 180 8.09 1.29 11.81
CA PHE A 180 8.37 0.66 10.52
C PHE A 180 7.40 1.16 9.44
N ILE A 181 7.93 1.67 8.33
CA ILE A 181 7.19 1.82 7.07
C ILE A 181 6.78 0.42 6.61
N GLY A 182 5.52 0.22 6.29
CA GLY A 182 5.01 -1.12 6.00
C GLY A 182 4.85 -2.01 7.23
N GLY A 183 4.81 -1.44 8.46
CA GLY A 183 4.88 -2.17 9.72
C GLY A 183 3.74 -3.16 9.98
N GLY A 184 2.64 -3.09 9.23
CA GLY A 184 1.56 -4.07 9.22
C GLY A 184 1.87 -5.36 8.44
N GLY A 185 3.01 -5.45 7.76
CA GLY A 185 3.37 -6.58 6.90
C GLY A 185 2.39 -6.73 5.73
N VAL A 186 1.91 -7.94 5.46
CA VAL A 186 0.88 -8.18 4.40
C VAL A 186 -0.46 -7.48 4.67
N LEU A 187 -0.71 -7.04 5.90
CA LEU A 187 -1.91 -6.25 6.27
C LEU A 187 -1.62 -4.75 6.31
N ASP A 188 -0.46 -4.33 5.82
CA ASP A 188 -0.11 -2.92 5.75
C ASP A 188 -0.89 -2.19 4.66
N ALA A 189 -1.08 -0.89 4.87
CA ALA A 189 -1.79 -0.03 3.94
C ALA A 189 -1.14 0.02 2.56
N ILE A 190 0.20 -0.02 2.48
CA ILE A 190 0.95 0.00 1.22
C ILE A 190 0.63 -1.27 0.41
N PHE A 191 0.74 -2.44 1.04
CA PHE A 191 0.49 -3.73 0.37
C PHE A 191 -0.97 -3.88 -0.04
N LEU A 192 -1.89 -3.61 0.90
CA LEU A 192 -3.32 -3.78 0.68
C LEU A 192 -3.88 -2.79 -0.32
N SER A 193 -3.43 -1.51 -0.31
CA SER A 193 -3.93 -0.52 -1.27
C SER A 193 -3.67 -0.94 -2.70
N GLY A 194 -2.49 -1.48 -3.00
CA GLY A 194 -2.14 -1.96 -4.33
C GLY A 194 -3.04 -3.09 -4.80
N LEU A 195 -3.14 -4.16 -4.01
CA LEU A 195 -3.97 -5.31 -4.36
C LEU A 195 -5.46 -4.93 -4.48
N MET A 196 -5.98 -4.19 -3.52
CA MET A 196 -7.39 -3.78 -3.52
C MET A 196 -7.71 -2.81 -4.66
N ALA A 197 -6.81 -1.88 -5.02
CA ALA A 197 -7.01 -0.98 -6.14
C ALA A 197 -7.10 -1.73 -7.47
N MET A 198 -6.21 -2.69 -7.68
CA MET A 198 -6.22 -3.55 -8.86
C MET A 198 -7.51 -4.37 -8.97
N MET A 199 -7.94 -5.00 -7.87
CA MET A 199 -9.17 -5.79 -7.83
C MET A 199 -10.42 -4.91 -7.99
N THR A 200 -10.43 -3.71 -7.43
CA THR A 200 -11.52 -2.75 -7.57
C THR A 200 -11.63 -2.25 -9.01
N ALA A 201 -10.50 -1.92 -9.64
CA ALA A 201 -10.47 -1.53 -11.05
C ALA A 201 -10.99 -2.64 -11.95
N GLU A 202 -10.59 -3.90 -11.70
CA GLU A 202 -11.11 -5.06 -12.43
C GLU A 202 -12.63 -5.22 -12.25
N THR A 203 -13.13 -5.09 -11.04
CA THR A 203 -14.56 -5.18 -10.77
C THR A 203 -15.35 -4.10 -11.52
N PHE A 204 -14.88 -2.86 -11.51
CA PHE A 204 -15.52 -1.76 -12.25
C PHE A 204 -15.49 -2.00 -13.76
N GLN A 205 -14.37 -2.51 -14.28
CA GLN A 205 -14.25 -2.85 -15.69
C GLN A 205 -15.24 -3.95 -16.10
N GLN A 206 -15.44 -4.97 -15.26
CA GLN A 206 -16.41 -6.03 -15.51
C GLN A 206 -17.87 -5.53 -15.49
N MET A 207 -18.19 -4.60 -14.57
CA MET A 207 -19.54 -4.02 -14.47
C MET A 207 -19.90 -3.13 -15.66
N GLN A 208 -18.93 -2.55 -16.37
CA GLN A 208 -19.19 -1.74 -17.57
C GLN A 208 -19.53 -2.57 -18.81
N PHE A 209 -19.27 -3.88 -18.77
CA PHE A 209 -19.58 -4.81 -19.86
C PHE A 209 -20.82 -5.67 -19.61
N LEU A 210 -21.54 -5.46 -18.51
CA LEU A 210 -22.86 -6.00 -18.22
C LEU A 210 -23.95 -4.95 -18.55
#